data_20d2c4f4023b87ff29f8fc3a461d769c
#
_entry.id   20d2c4f4023b87ff29f8fc3a461d769c
#
_cell.length_a   1.000
_cell.length_b   1.000
_cell.length_c   1.000
_cell.angle_alpha   90.00
_cell.angle_beta   90.00
_cell.angle_gamma   90.00
#
_symmetry.space_group_name_H-M   'P 1'
#
loop_
_entity.id
_entity.type
_entity.pdbx_description
1 polymer ?
#
loop_
_entity_poly.entity_id
_entity_poly.type
_entity_poly.pdbx_seq_one_letter_code
_entity_poly.pdbx_strand_id
1 'polypeptide(L)'
;MSKKSKVEEMDEAAQEAQTVENPELNEKHIDTENATEEKEEISVEDQLREDLAKEKDKFLRLFAEFENFKRRTSKERMELFKTAGQEVMVSLLPILDDFDRALKELSKSEDKEMFKGVELISNKFKETLKAKGLEQIEVGEGDTFDAEVHDAITQIPAPNKKMKGKIIDVVEKGFKLGDRIIRHPKVVVGN
;
A
#
# COMPACT_ATOMS: atom_id res chain seq x y z
N MET A 1 -20.67 22.46 20.50
CA MET A 1 -20.76 23.92 20.39
C MET A 1 -19.48 24.46 19.82
N SER A 2 -19.55 25.37 18.86
CA SER A 2 -18.48 26.16 18.25
C SER A 2 -17.69 25.55 17.07
N LYS A 3 -18.33 25.52 15.90
CA LYS A 3 -17.68 25.59 14.58
C LYS A 3 -18.52 26.37 13.55
N LYS A 4 -19.60 27.00 13.98
CA LYS A 4 -20.51 27.81 13.11
C LYS A 4 -20.23 29.32 13.14
N SER A 5 -19.47 29.82 14.10
CA SER A 5 -19.27 31.28 14.27
C SER A 5 -18.10 31.87 13.49
N LYS A 6 -17.31 31.07 12.78
CA LYS A 6 -16.12 31.56 12.07
C LYS A 6 -16.32 31.74 10.56
N VAL A 7 -17.46 31.31 10.04
CA VAL A 7 -17.81 31.48 8.61
C VAL A 7 -18.71 32.73 8.44
N GLU A 8 -19.46 33.12 9.45
CA GLU A 8 -20.33 34.32 9.42
C GLU A 8 -19.56 35.63 9.58
N GLU A 9 -18.40 35.65 10.24
CA GLU A 9 -17.57 36.87 10.38
C GLU A 9 -16.79 37.24 9.10
N MET A 10 -16.68 36.37 8.10
CA MET A 10 -16.01 36.69 6.84
C MET A 10 -16.94 37.20 5.74
N ASP A 11 -18.26 37.05 5.89
CA ASP A 11 -19.24 37.55 4.93
C ASP A 11 -19.71 39.00 5.25
N GLU A 12 -19.57 39.46 6.50
CA GLU A 12 -19.97 40.81 6.90
C GLU A 12 -18.94 41.88 6.52
N ALA A 13 -17.68 41.53 6.30
CA ALA A 13 -16.62 42.46 5.89
C ALA A 13 -16.64 42.81 4.39
N ALA A 14 -17.49 42.18 3.58
CA ALA A 14 -17.57 42.37 2.13
C ALA A 14 -18.71 43.32 1.69
N GLN A 15 -19.54 43.82 2.61
CA GLN A 15 -20.74 44.62 2.26
C GLN A 15 -20.68 46.12 2.61
N GLU A 16 -19.62 46.61 3.25
CA GLU A 16 -19.56 48.05 3.65
C GLU A 16 -18.75 48.98 2.74
N ALA A 17 -18.38 48.58 1.55
CA ALA A 17 -17.63 49.41 0.62
C ALA A 17 -18.43 49.80 -0.65
N GLN A 18 -19.66 50.30 -0.49
CA GLN A 18 -20.37 51.01 -1.54
C GLN A 18 -21.27 52.06 -0.91
N THR A 19 -20.85 53.29 -0.99
CA THR A 19 -21.60 54.53 -1.26
C THR A 19 -20.80 55.73 -0.78
N VAL A 20 -20.46 56.63 -1.68
CA VAL A 20 -20.66 58.10 -1.63
C VAL A 20 -20.06 58.76 -2.87
N GLU A 21 -20.95 59.12 -3.75
CA GLU A 21 -21.16 60.40 -4.46
C GLU A 21 -19.99 61.25 -5.00
N ASN A 22 -20.14 61.46 -6.29
CA ASN A 22 -19.57 62.50 -7.18
C ASN A 22 -19.91 63.93 -6.69
N PRO A 23 -19.08 65.00 -6.93
CA PRO A 23 -19.45 65.92 -7.96
C PRO A 23 -18.32 66.50 -8.85
N GLU A 24 -18.75 66.86 -10.00
CA GLU A 24 -18.11 67.58 -11.13
C GLU A 24 -17.25 68.80 -10.82
N LEU A 25 -16.40 69.12 -11.85
CA LEU A 25 -15.74 70.32 -12.21
C LEU A 25 -14.23 70.46 -11.96
N ASN A 26 -13.43 70.03 -12.90
CA ASN A 26 -12.51 71.01 -13.59
C ASN A 26 -11.78 70.33 -14.78
N GLU A 27 -12.25 70.61 -15.94
CA GLU A 27 -11.46 70.41 -17.18
C GLU A 27 -10.38 71.47 -17.28
N LYS A 28 -9.16 71.04 -17.50
CA LYS A 28 -8.07 71.50 -18.34
C LYS A 28 -6.71 71.38 -17.62
N HIS A 29 -5.82 70.69 -18.29
CA HIS A 29 -4.42 70.40 -17.96
C HIS A 29 -4.16 69.15 -17.15
N ILE A 30 -4.38 67.99 -17.78
CA ILE A 30 -3.67 66.75 -17.42
C ILE A 30 -3.82 65.71 -18.57
N ASP A 31 -3.19 65.93 -19.71
CA ASP A 31 -3.20 64.95 -20.80
C ASP A 31 -1.88 64.22 -20.97
N THR A 32 -0.90 64.45 -20.09
CA THR A 32 0.41 63.76 -20.18
C THR A 32 0.82 62.93 -18.95
N GLU A 33 0.21 63.18 -17.77
CA GLU A 33 0.50 62.39 -16.56
C GLU A 33 -0.42 61.17 -16.41
N ASN A 34 -1.70 61.29 -16.84
CA ASN A 34 -2.67 60.20 -16.78
C ASN A 34 -2.31 58.98 -17.69
N ALA A 35 -1.66 59.24 -18.84
CA ALA A 35 -1.26 58.14 -19.73
C ALA A 35 -0.07 57.31 -19.24
N THR A 36 0.73 57.84 -18.30
CA THR A 36 1.83 57.12 -17.66
C THR A 36 1.35 56.37 -16.45
N GLU A 37 0.45 56.91 -15.64
CA GLU A 37 -0.14 56.24 -14.50
C GLU A 37 -1.05 55.07 -14.92
N GLU A 38 -1.91 55.27 -15.97
CA GLU A 38 -2.73 54.17 -16.53
C GLU A 38 -1.87 53.01 -17.12
N LYS A 39 -0.72 53.33 -17.73
CA LYS A 39 0.19 52.30 -18.23
C LYS A 39 0.92 51.59 -17.12
N GLU A 40 1.28 52.23 -16.01
CA GLU A 40 1.89 51.62 -14.86
C GLU A 40 0.87 50.78 -14.06
N GLU A 41 -0.38 51.23 -13.91
CA GLU A 41 -1.45 50.48 -13.28
C GLU A 41 -1.83 49.21 -14.08
N ILE A 42 -1.96 49.31 -15.41
CA ILE A 42 -2.19 48.16 -16.30
C ILE A 42 -1.05 47.18 -16.20
N SER A 43 0.20 47.63 -16.11
CA SER A 43 1.37 46.77 -15.95
C SER A 43 1.38 46.07 -14.59
N VAL A 44 0.97 46.72 -13.52
CA VAL A 44 0.88 46.13 -12.16
C VAL A 44 -0.28 45.12 -12.07
N GLU A 45 -1.44 45.44 -12.66
CA GLU A 45 -2.57 44.49 -12.74
C GLU A 45 -2.20 43.22 -13.53
N ASP A 46 -1.52 43.37 -14.65
CA ASP A 46 -1.11 42.21 -15.45
C ASP A 46 -0.07 41.34 -14.72
N GLN A 47 0.86 41.95 -14.00
CA GLN A 47 1.81 41.23 -13.15
C GLN A 47 1.09 40.49 -12.03
N LEU A 48 0.15 41.15 -11.35
CA LEU A 48 -0.65 40.50 -10.29
C LEU A 48 -1.51 39.37 -10.83
N ARG A 49 -2.07 39.48 -12.02
CA ARG A 49 -2.82 38.40 -12.69
C ARG A 49 -1.93 37.23 -13.04
N GLU A 50 -0.73 37.50 -13.55
CA GLU A 50 0.26 36.46 -13.87
C GLU A 50 0.72 35.71 -12.59
N ASP A 51 1.03 36.45 -11.53
CA ASP A 51 1.43 35.86 -10.26
C ASP A 51 0.31 35.03 -9.62
N LEU A 52 -0.93 35.53 -9.70
CA LEU A 52 -2.11 34.81 -9.25
C LEU A 52 -2.33 33.52 -10.08
N ALA A 53 -2.10 33.56 -11.38
CA ALA A 53 -2.16 32.36 -12.22
C ALA A 53 -1.08 31.35 -11.84
N LYS A 54 0.15 31.82 -11.63
CA LYS A 54 1.27 30.95 -11.16
C LYS A 54 0.98 30.31 -9.80
N GLU A 55 0.45 31.08 -8.86
CA GLU A 55 0.10 30.55 -7.55
C GLU A 55 -1.08 29.57 -7.60
N LYS A 56 -2.08 29.81 -8.46
CA LYS A 56 -3.16 28.84 -8.72
C LYS A 56 -2.62 27.54 -9.29
N ASP A 57 -1.72 27.58 -10.25
CA ASP A 57 -1.11 26.39 -10.82
C ASP A 57 -0.28 25.62 -9.80
N LYS A 58 0.50 26.32 -8.97
CA LYS A 58 1.23 25.70 -7.86
C LYS A 58 0.27 25.04 -6.86
N PHE A 59 -0.81 25.73 -6.51
CA PHE A 59 -1.82 25.20 -5.60
C PHE A 59 -2.47 23.93 -6.17
N LEU A 60 -2.89 23.94 -7.44
CA LEU A 60 -3.50 22.79 -8.09
C LEU A 60 -2.54 21.60 -8.14
N ARG A 61 -1.27 21.85 -8.46
CA ARG A 61 -0.26 20.81 -8.44
C ARG A 61 -0.04 20.25 -7.04
N LEU A 62 0.13 21.12 -6.04
CA LEU A 62 0.32 20.70 -4.65
C LEU A 62 -0.91 19.93 -4.13
N PHE A 63 -2.10 20.35 -4.49
CA PHE A 63 -3.34 19.67 -4.15
C PHE A 63 -3.38 18.26 -4.74
N ALA A 64 -3.03 18.11 -6.02
CA ALA A 64 -2.95 16.80 -6.67
C ALA A 64 -1.88 15.91 -6.03
N GLU A 65 -0.72 16.44 -5.68
CA GLU A 65 0.35 15.73 -4.97
C GLU A 65 -0.13 15.29 -3.57
N PHE A 66 -0.85 16.16 -2.86
CA PHE A 66 -1.41 15.85 -1.54
C PHE A 66 -2.45 14.72 -1.58
N GLU A 67 -3.37 14.77 -2.55
CA GLU A 67 -4.36 13.68 -2.73
C GLU A 67 -3.69 12.34 -3.11
N ASN A 68 -2.66 12.38 -3.95
CA ASN A 68 -1.87 11.20 -4.28
C ASN A 68 -1.12 10.65 -3.04
N PHE A 69 -0.51 11.54 -2.25
CA PHE A 69 0.15 11.18 -1.00
C PHE A 69 -0.83 10.54 -0.03
N LYS A 70 -1.99 11.16 0.20
CA LYS A 70 -3.03 10.65 1.09
C LYS A 70 -3.50 9.26 0.68
N ARG A 71 -3.74 9.04 -0.62
CA ARG A 71 -4.14 7.74 -1.17
C ARG A 71 -3.05 6.68 -0.97
N ARG A 72 -1.78 7.04 -1.24
CA ARG A 72 -0.63 6.15 -1.05
C ARG A 72 -0.46 5.78 0.41
N THR A 73 -0.42 6.77 1.30
CA THR A 73 -0.26 6.53 2.74
C THR A 73 -1.40 5.67 3.33
N SER A 74 -2.63 5.86 2.84
CA SER A 74 -3.75 5.00 3.24
C SER A 74 -3.55 3.55 2.81
N LYS A 75 -3.03 3.30 1.61
CA LYS A 75 -2.69 1.95 1.15
C LYS A 75 -1.55 1.34 1.98
N GLU A 76 -0.46 2.07 2.13
CA GLU A 76 0.71 1.63 2.93
C GLU A 76 0.28 1.28 4.37
N ARG A 77 -0.58 2.09 4.96
CA ARG A 77 -1.12 1.81 6.30
C ARG A 77 -1.93 0.51 6.34
N MET A 78 -2.79 0.26 5.34
CA MET A 78 -3.55 -0.99 5.28
C MET A 78 -2.63 -2.20 5.09
N GLU A 79 -1.58 -2.09 4.27
CA GLU A 79 -0.59 -3.13 4.08
C GLU A 79 0.21 -3.40 5.35
N LEU A 80 0.63 -2.35 6.07
CA LEU A 80 1.27 -2.49 7.38
C LEU A 80 0.39 -3.24 8.38
N PHE A 81 -0.90 -2.95 8.44
CA PHE A 81 -1.81 -3.68 9.32
C PHE A 81 -1.94 -5.16 8.94
N LYS A 82 -1.95 -5.48 7.65
CA LYS A 82 -1.98 -6.87 7.18
C LYS A 82 -0.70 -7.63 7.53
N THR A 83 0.45 -6.97 7.51
CA THR A 83 1.76 -7.58 7.72
C THR A 83 2.36 -7.38 9.10
N ALA A 84 1.69 -6.62 9.99
CA ALA A 84 2.19 -6.31 11.34
C ALA A 84 2.52 -7.56 12.20
N GLY A 85 1.84 -8.69 11.91
CA GLY A 85 2.12 -9.98 12.57
C GLY A 85 3.17 -10.85 11.89
N GLN A 86 3.83 -10.37 10.83
CA GLN A 86 4.72 -11.18 9.99
C GLN A 86 5.82 -11.86 10.80
N GLU A 87 6.52 -11.14 11.67
CA GLU A 87 7.62 -11.70 12.46
C GLU A 87 7.15 -12.81 13.39
N VAL A 88 6.01 -12.61 14.03
CA VAL A 88 5.40 -13.64 14.89
C VAL A 88 4.98 -14.86 14.06
N MET A 89 4.37 -14.63 12.89
CA MET A 89 3.99 -15.72 11.98
C MET A 89 5.21 -16.53 11.53
N VAL A 90 6.29 -15.86 11.12
CA VAL A 90 7.54 -16.52 10.71
C VAL A 90 8.12 -17.36 11.85
N SER A 91 8.09 -16.86 13.09
CA SER A 91 8.58 -17.62 14.26
C SER A 91 7.72 -18.84 14.62
N LEU A 92 6.46 -18.88 14.17
CA LEU A 92 5.55 -20.03 14.37
C LEU A 92 5.64 -21.10 13.27
N LEU A 93 6.23 -20.77 12.09
CA LEU A 93 6.35 -21.74 10.99
C LEU A 93 7.16 -23.00 11.35
N PRO A 94 8.29 -22.92 12.07
CA PRO A 94 9.00 -24.13 12.50
C PRO A 94 8.16 -25.08 13.35
N ILE A 95 7.28 -24.53 14.20
CA ILE A 95 6.37 -25.34 15.03
C ILE A 95 5.37 -26.09 14.14
N LEU A 96 4.90 -25.42 13.08
CA LEU A 96 3.99 -26.03 12.11
C LEU A 96 4.67 -27.16 11.33
N ASP A 97 5.94 -26.99 10.96
CA ASP A 97 6.75 -28.04 10.31
C ASP A 97 7.00 -29.21 11.26
N ASP A 98 7.22 -28.93 12.56
CA ASP A 98 7.38 -29.96 13.59
C ASP A 98 6.10 -30.79 13.77
N PHE A 99 4.91 -30.15 13.73
CA PHE A 99 3.64 -30.88 13.74
C PHE A 99 3.51 -31.78 12.51
N ASP A 100 3.84 -31.29 11.31
CA ASP A 100 3.78 -32.10 10.09
C ASP A 100 4.75 -33.28 10.15
N ARG A 101 5.95 -33.08 10.72
CA ARG A 101 6.93 -34.15 10.94
C ARG A 101 6.43 -35.16 11.98
N ALA A 102 5.90 -34.68 13.10
CA ALA A 102 5.34 -35.56 14.15
C ALA A 102 4.19 -36.41 13.61
N LEU A 103 3.29 -35.82 12.82
CA LEU A 103 2.19 -36.56 12.20
C LEU A 103 2.69 -37.67 11.24
N LYS A 104 3.73 -37.38 10.45
CA LYS A 104 4.37 -38.39 9.59
C LYS A 104 4.94 -39.56 10.38
N GLU A 105 5.58 -39.30 11.51
CA GLU A 105 6.12 -40.38 12.37
C GLU A 105 5.01 -41.13 13.10
N LEU A 106 4.02 -40.42 13.66
CA LEU A 106 2.89 -41.06 14.35
C LEU A 106 2.00 -41.87 13.40
N SER A 107 1.95 -41.55 12.13
CA SER A 107 1.22 -42.35 11.13
C SER A 107 1.78 -43.75 10.96
N LYS A 108 3.05 -43.98 11.32
CA LYS A 108 3.73 -45.29 11.30
C LYS A 108 3.51 -46.05 12.62
N SER A 109 3.02 -45.39 13.66
CA SER A 109 2.76 -45.99 14.98
C SER A 109 1.40 -46.68 15.02
N GLU A 110 1.25 -47.67 15.88
CA GLU A 110 -0.02 -48.36 16.12
C GLU A 110 -0.99 -47.56 16.98
N ASP A 111 -0.53 -46.48 17.63
CA ASP A 111 -1.35 -45.67 18.54
C ASP A 111 -2.20 -44.64 17.76
N LYS A 112 -3.37 -45.10 17.33
CA LYS A 112 -4.33 -44.30 16.58
C LYS A 112 -5.00 -43.18 17.39
N GLU A 113 -5.07 -43.32 18.72
CA GLU A 113 -5.70 -42.29 19.57
C GLU A 113 -4.77 -41.10 19.73
N MET A 114 -3.48 -41.34 19.96
CA MET A 114 -2.46 -40.30 20.00
C MET A 114 -2.35 -39.56 18.65
N PHE A 115 -2.35 -40.29 17.52
CA PHE A 115 -2.34 -39.71 16.19
C PHE A 115 -3.50 -38.72 16.01
N LYS A 116 -4.75 -39.16 16.32
CA LYS A 116 -5.93 -38.28 16.22
C LYS A 116 -5.84 -37.05 17.12
N GLY A 117 -5.32 -37.20 18.34
CA GLY A 117 -5.14 -36.09 19.26
C GLY A 117 -4.20 -35.02 18.70
N VAL A 118 -3.04 -35.44 18.19
CA VAL A 118 -2.06 -34.53 17.59
C VAL A 118 -2.60 -33.90 16.28
N GLU A 119 -3.29 -34.68 15.45
CA GLU A 119 -3.92 -34.22 14.22
C GLU A 119 -4.93 -33.11 14.48
N LEU A 120 -5.81 -33.26 15.48
CA LEU A 120 -6.77 -32.26 15.88
C LEU A 120 -6.09 -30.95 16.32
N ILE A 121 -5.02 -31.04 17.12
CA ILE A 121 -4.26 -29.86 17.56
C ILE A 121 -3.61 -29.17 16.36
N SER A 122 -2.96 -29.93 15.49
CA SER A 122 -2.31 -29.43 14.27
C SER A 122 -3.32 -28.71 13.36
N ASN A 123 -4.47 -29.34 13.11
CA ASN A 123 -5.51 -28.75 12.27
C ASN A 123 -6.06 -27.46 12.88
N LYS A 124 -6.36 -27.45 14.18
CA LYS A 124 -6.81 -26.24 14.87
C LYS A 124 -5.78 -25.11 14.80
N PHE A 125 -4.50 -25.46 14.94
CA PHE A 125 -3.41 -24.49 14.83
C PHE A 125 -3.32 -23.92 13.41
N LYS A 126 -3.36 -24.77 12.36
CA LYS A 126 -3.41 -24.35 10.95
C LYS A 126 -4.59 -23.43 10.66
N GLU A 127 -5.79 -23.81 11.12
CA GLU A 127 -7.00 -22.98 10.94
C GLU A 127 -6.89 -21.62 11.64
N THR A 128 -6.31 -21.60 12.85
CA THR A 128 -6.09 -20.35 13.58
C THR A 128 -5.13 -19.41 12.84
N LEU A 129 -4.03 -19.94 12.29
CA LEU A 129 -3.08 -19.16 11.50
C LEU A 129 -3.70 -18.70 10.18
N LYS A 130 -4.49 -19.56 9.53
CA LYS A 130 -5.25 -19.20 8.32
C LYS A 130 -6.24 -18.08 8.58
N ALA A 131 -6.94 -18.09 9.71
CA ALA A 131 -7.84 -17.00 10.12
C ALA A 131 -7.08 -15.67 10.37
N LYS A 132 -5.78 -15.72 10.61
CA LYS A 132 -4.89 -14.55 10.71
C LYS A 132 -4.27 -14.13 9.38
N GLY A 133 -4.66 -14.79 8.28
CA GLY A 133 -4.21 -14.46 6.94
C GLY A 133 -3.00 -15.23 6.44
N LEU A 134 -2.54 -16.26 7.18
CA LEU A 134 -1.48 -17.15 6.71
C LEU A 134 -2.06 -18.12 5.67
N GLU A 135 -1.48 -18.14 4.47
CA GLU A 135 -1.85 -19.06 3.40
C GLU A 135 -0.63 -19.88 2.98
N GLN A 136 -0.84 -21.19 2.79
CA GLN A 136 0.20 -22.06 2.25
C GLN A 136 0.31 -21.84 0.76
N ILE A 137 1.54 -21.75 0.25
CA ILE A 137 1.83 -21.78 -1.18
C ILE A 137 1.74 -23.24 -1.62
N GLU A 138 0.78 -23.54 -2.49
CA GLU A 138 0.59 -24.88 -3.03
C GLU A 138 1.69 -25.16 -4.05
N VAL A 139 2.49 -26.15 -3.75
CA VAL A 139 3.57 -26.64 -4.60
C VAL A 139 3.59 -28.15 -4.51
N GLY A 140 3.57 -28.81 -5.67
CA GLY A 140 3.56 -30.27 -5.77
C GLY A 140 4.72 -30.81 -6.60
N GLU A 141 4.89 -32.13 -6.50
CA GLU A 141 5.80 -32.87 -7.39
C GLU A 141 5.35 -32.75 -8.85
N GLY A 142 6.27 -32.41 -9.75
CA GLY A 142 5.99 -32.22 -11.17
C GLY A 142 5.63 -30.80 -11.57
N ASP A 143 5.48 -29.87 -10.64
CA ASP A 143 5.30 -28.46 -10.95
C ASP A 143 6.57 -27.85 -11.55
N THR A 144 6.42 -26.81 -12.32
CA THR A 144 7.54 -26.08 -12.91
C THR A 144 8.22 -25.25 -11.84
N PHE A 145 9.55 -25.36 -11.76
CA PHE A 145 10.32 -24.50 -10.86
C PHE A 145 10.25 -23.04 -11.29
N ASP A 146 9.96 -22.15 -10.38
CA ASP A 146 9.96 -20.71 -10.54
C ASP A 146 10.82 -20.08 -9.44
N ALA A 147 11.89 -19.42 -9.82
CA ALA A 147 12.84 -18.81 -8.89
C ALA A 147 12.27 -17.60 -8.14
N GLU A 148 11.16 -16.99 -8.58
CA GLU A 148 10.51 -15.90 -7.86
C GLU A 148 9.67 -16.40 -6.67
N VAL A 149 9.21 -17.64 -6.74
CA VAL A 149 8.30 -18.22 -5.75
C VAL A 149 8.95 -19.33 -4.94
N HIS A 150 9.88 -20.10 -5.52
CA HIS A 150 10.46 -21.30 -4.96
C HIS A 150 11.95 -21.11 -4.63
N ASP A 151 12.40 -21.72 -3.55
CA ASP A 151 13.82 -21.79 -3.14
C ASP A 151 14.36 -23.20 -3.44
N ALA A 152 15.23 -23.33 -4.43
CA ALA A 152 15.85 -24.62 -4.79
C ALA A 152 17.07 -24.88 -3.90
N ILE A 153 16.95 -25.81 -2.94
CA ILE A 153 18.06 -26.18 -2.04
C ILE A 153 19.04 -27.16 -2.69
N THR A 154 18.57 -28.03 -3.56
CA THR A 154 19.42 -29.00 -4.25
C THR A 154 18.85 -29.41 -5.61
N GLN A 155 19.72 -29.89 -6.45
CA GLN A 155 19.36 -30.48 -7.74
C GLN A 155 19.78 -31.95 -7.76
N ILE A 156 18.88 -32.84 -8.19
CA ILE A 156 19.16 -34.26 -8.34
C ILE A 156 18.88 -34.68 -9.78
N PRO A 157 19.51 -35.75 -10.27
CA PRO A 157 19.19 -36.29 -11.60
C PRO A 157 17.71 -36.58 -11.73
N ALA A 158 17.07 -36.04 -12.75
CA ALA A 158 15.65 -36.25 -12.97
C ALA A 158 15.35 -37.74 -13.24
N PRO A 159 14.37 -38.36 -12.55
CA PRO A 159 14.01 -39.76 -12.79
C PRO A 159 13.49 -40.00 -14.19
N ASN A 160 12.95 -38.98 -14.83
CA ASN A 160 12.43 -39.01 -16.19
C ASN A 160 12.77 -37.71 -16.93
N LYS A 161 12.95 -37.78 -18.27
CA LYS A 161 13.18 -36.58 -19.09
C LYS A 161 12.10 -35.50 -18.96
N LYS A 162 10.87 -35.89 -18.54
CA LYS A 162 9.75 -34.98 -18.32
C LYS A 162 9.86 -34.20 -16.99
N MET A 163 10.68 -34.66 -16.06
CA MET A 163 10.91 -34.05 -14.73
C MET A 163 12.11 -33.11 -14.73
N LYS A 164 12.78 -32.93 -15.85
CA LYS A 164 13.89 -31.99 -15.99
C LYS A 164 13.39 -30.56 -15.85
N GLY A 165 13.98 -29.77 -14.96
CA GLY A 165 13.55 -28.39 -14.61
C GLY A 165 12.28 -28.31 -13.77
N LYS A 166 11.80 -29.46 -13.26
CA LYS A 166 10.60 -29.56 -12.44
C LYS A 166 10.94 -29.89 -10.99
N ILE A 167 9.99 -29.60 -10.10
CA ILE A 167 10.06 -29.92 -8.69
C ILE A 167 9.88 -31.42 -8.51
N ILE A 168 10.85 -32.06 -7.88
CA ILE A 168 10.83 -33.50 -7.57
C ILE A 168 10.31 -33.74 -6.17
N ASP A 169 10.67 -32.89 -5.22
CA ASP A 169 10.24 -33.02 -3.82
C ASP A 169 10.14 -31.65 -3.17
N VAL A 170 9.29 -31.54 -2.15
CA VAL A 170 9.09 -30.34 -1.34
C VAL A 170 9.56 -30.62 0.08
N VAL A 171 10.70 -30.06 0.45
CA VAL A 171 11.34 -30.28 1.78
C VAL A 171 10.68 -29.44 2.85
N GLU A 172 10.40 -28.16 2.56
CA GLU A 172 9.68 -27.25 3.45
C GLU A 172 8.56 -26.54 2.68
N LYS A 173 7.40 -26.42 3.32
CA LYS A 173 6.25 -25.71 2.74
C LYS A 173 6.47 -24.21 2.73
N GLY A 174 6.07 -23.53 1.67
CA GLY A 174 6.05 -22.09 1.57
C GLY A 174 4.79 -21.50 2.16
N PHE A 175 4.89 -20.25 2.64
CA PHE A 175 3.76 -19.52 3.19
C PHE A 175 3.78 -18.04 2.78
N LYS A 176 2.58 -17.49 2.58
CA LYS A 176 2.35 -16.07 2.37
C LYS A 176 1.39 -15.50 3.42
N LEU A 177 1.54 -14.22 3.72
CA LEU A 177 0.68 -13.46 4.61
C LEU A 177 0.02 -12.35 3.78
N GLY A 178 -1.26 -12.53 3.46
CA GLY A 178 -1.92 -11.72 2.44
C GLY A 178 -1.24 -11.88 1.08
N ASP A 179 -0.78 -10.77 0.50
CA ASP A 179 -0.13 -10.78 -0.81
C ASP A 179 1.40 -10.97 -0.73
N ARG A 180 1.97 -10.99 0.49
CA ARG A 180 3.42 -11.05 0.69
C ARG A 180 3.89 -12.46 1.03
N ILE A 181 4.86 -13.00 0.28
CA ILE A 181 5.55 -14.23 0.64
C ILE A 181 6.42 -13.96 1.87
N ILE A 182 6.20 -14.75 2.93
CA ILE A 182 6.97 -14.68 4.18
C ILE A 182 7.96 -15.83 4.32
N ARG A 183 7.73 -16.94 3.60
CA ARG A 183 8.66 -18.07 3.46
C ARG A 183 8.44 -18.73 2.11
N HIS A 184 9.50 -18.81 1.31
CA HIS A 184 9.50 -19.58 0.07
C HIS A 184 9.49 -21.08 0.37
N PRO A 185 8.76 -21.90 -0.41
CA PRO A 185 8.86 -23.35 -0.31
C PRO A 185 10.25 -23.80 -0.74
N LYS A 186 10.89 -24.64 0.08
CA LYS A 186 12.18 -25.23 -0.25
C LYS A 186 11.96 -26.52 -1.02
N VAL A 187 12.50 -26.57 -2.23
CA VAL A 187 12.23 -27.64 -3.19
C VAL A 187 13.52 -28.28 -3.69
N VAL A 188 13.38 -29.51 -4.16
CA VAL A 188 14.40 -30.26 -4.88
C VAL A 188 14.00 -30.26 -6.36
N VAL A 189 14.92 -29.86 -7.24
CA VAL A 189 14.68 -29.70 -8.67
C VAL A 189 15.39 -30.81 -9.47
N GLY A 190 14.76 -31.29 -10.53
CA GLY A 190 15.36 -32.26 -11.47
C GLY A 190 16.29 -31.58 -12.47
N ASN A 191 17.51 -32.14 -12.58
CA ASN A 191 18.50 -31.67 -13.58
C ASN A 191 18.56 -32.61 -14.79
#